data_84aff200546f707404bdbff38216a3c6
#
_entry.id   84aff200546f707404bdbff38216a3c6
#
_cell.length_a   1.000
_cell.length_b   1.000
_cell.length_c   1.000
_cell.angle_alpha   90.00
_cell.angle_beta   90.00
_cell.angle_gamma   90.00
#
_symmetry.space_group_name_H-M   'P 1'
#
loop_
_entity.id
_entity.type
_entity.pdbx_description
1 polymer ?
#
loop_
_entity_poly.entity_id
_entity_poly.type
_entity_poly.pdbx_seq_one_letter_code
_entity_poly.pdbx_strand_id
1 'polypeptide(L)'
;MNTPITKGTHHIGLTVSKLEESADFFITLLGWKEVRRNEEYPAIFVSDGNIMVTLWAIKEQPSNQFNKNTNVGLHHVAFHIESEADLNGLYDKLLSNDVKIEFAPEQLGQGPAKHMICYDPSGIRIEFLWPGN
;
A
#
# COMPACT_ATOMS: atom_id res chain seq x y z
N MET A 1 28.22 -13.75 -16.45
CA MET A 1 27.08 -13.76 -15.53
C MET A 1 26.69 -12.34 -15.23
N ASN A 2 25.41 -12.07 -15.33
CA ASN A 2 24.90 -10.71 -15.11
C ASN A 2 24.53 -10.50 -13.66
N THR A 3 25.05 -9.41 -13.10
CA THR A 3 24.68 -8.99 -11.74
C THR A 3 23.75 -7.78 -11.86
N PRO A 4 22.60 -7.79 -11.17
CA PRO A 4 21.71 -6.64 -11.23
C PRO A 4 22.41 -5.37 -10.78
N ILE A 5 22.22 -4.31 -11.53
CA ILE A 5 22.78 -3.00 -11.17
C ILE A 5 21.96 -2.31 -10.08
N THR A 6 20.69 -2.71 -9.93
CA THR A 6 19.82 -2.17 -8.90
C THR A 6 20.04 -2.88 -7.55
N LYS A 7 19.77 -2.18 -6.45
CA LYS A 7 19.96 -2.70 -5.09
C LYS A 7 18.62 -2.73 -4.32
N GLY A 8 17.56 -3.17 -5.01
CA GLY A 8 16.23 -3.20 -4.43
C GLY A 8 15.47 -1.93 -4.72
N THR A 9 14.35 -1.75 -4.03
CA THR A 9 13.47 -0.61 -4.24
C THR A 9 13.83 0.50 -3.25
N HIS A 10 14.02 1.72 -3.74
CA HIS A 10 14.33 2.88 -2.90
C HIS A 10 13.05 3.48 -2.33
N HIS A 11 12.07 3.75 -3.18
CA HIS A 11 10.76 4.25 -2.78
C HIS A 11 9.76 3.94 -3.89
N ILE A 12 8.48 4.07 -3.55
CA ILE A 12 7.38 3.83 -4.48
C ILE A 12 6.55 5.10 -4.54
N GLY A 13 6.37 5.65 -5.75
CA GLY A 13 5.54 6.84 -5.95
C GLY A 13 4.15 6.46 -6.43
N LEU A 14 3.13 6.98 -5.76
CA LEU A 14 1.74 6.73 -6.10
C LEU A 14 1.02 8.05 -6.34
N THR A 15 0.29 8.14 -7.43
CA THR A 15 -0.61 9.26 -7.66
C THR A 15 -1.94 8.92 -6.98
N VAL A 16 -2.41 9.82 -6.13
CA VAL A 16 -3.61 9.59 -5.33
C VAL A 16 -4.61 10.71 -5.54
N SER A 17 -5.90 10.36 -5.49
CA SER A 17 -6.96 11.34 -5.67
C SER A 17 -7.36 12.01 -4.35
N LYS A 18 -7.02 11.38 -3.21
CA LYS A 18 -7.36 11.86 -1.87
C LYS A 18 -6.11 11.84 -1.01
N LEU A 19 -5.26 12.86 -1.20
CA LEU A 19 -3.92 12.89 -0.61
C LEU A 19 -3.92 12.74 0.91
N GLU A 20 -4.69 13.58 1.62
CA GLU A 20 -4.69 13.56 3.08
C GLU A 20 -5.26 12.24 3.62
N GLU A 21 -6.33 11.75 3.02
CA GLU A 21 -6.94 10.49 3.44
C GLU A 21 -6.02 9.31 3.17
N SER A 22 -5.33 9.29 2.02
CA SER A 22 -4.35 8.24 1.72
C SER A 22 -3.18 8.28 2.67
N ALA A 23 -2.65 9.48 2.99
CA ALA A 23 -1.59 9.61 3.98
C ALA A 23 -2.06 9.11 5.35
N ASP A 24 -3.26 9.48 5.75
CA ASP A 24 -3.83 9.05 7.03
C ASP A 24 -4.01 7.55 7.12
N PHE A 25 -4.36 6.90 6.01
CA PHE A 25 -4.41 5.44 5.94
C PHE A 25 -3.08 4.83 6.36
N PHE A 26 -1.97 5.31 5.80
CA PHE A 26 -0.64 4.80 6.15
C PHE A 26 -0.26 5.16 7.58
N ILE A 27 -0.50 6.39 7.99
CA ILE A 27 -0.05 6.90 9.29
C ILE A 27 -0.89 6.32 10.42
N THR A 28 -2.20 6.42 10.34
CA THR A 28 -3.11 6.05 11.43
C THR A 28 -3.38 4.56 11.47
N LEU A 29 -3.65 3.94 10.32
CA LEU A 29 -4.02 2.52 10.30
C LEU A 29 -2.81 1.60 10.25
N LEU A 30 -1.77 1.96 9.48
CA LEU A 30 -0.59 1.11 9.34
C LEU A 30 0.55 1.47 10.31
N GLY A 31 0.44 2.61 11.00
CA GLY A 31 1.48 3.02 11.95
C GLY A 31 2.73 3.61 11.32
N TRP A 32 2.64 4.01 10.06
CA TRP A 32 3.75 4.65 9.36
C TRP A 32 3.95 6.08 9.85
N LYS A 33 5.07 6.69 9.50
CA LYS A 33 5.39 8.07 9.86
C LYS A 33 5.48 8.94 8.63
N GLU A 34 5.00 10.19 8.76
CA GLU A 34 5.22 11.19 7.74
C GLU A 34 6.69 11.60 7.80
N VAL A 35 7.39 11.47 6.67
CA VAL A 35 8.80 11.80 6.54
C VAL A 35 8.96 13.24 6.06
N ARG A 36 8.10 13.63 5.12
CA ARG A 36 8.21 14.92 4.46
C ARG A 36 6.89 15.28 3.79
N ARG A 37 6.65 16.55 3.66
CA ARG A 37 5.45 17.10 3.01
C ARG A 37 5.86 18.24 2.08
N ASN A 38 5.28 18.25 0.89
CA ASN A 38 5.46 19.35 -0.06
C ASN A 38 4.08 19.94 -0.32
N GLU A 39 3.89 21.21 0.11
CA GLU A 39 2.58 21.87 -0.03
C GLU A 39 2.32 22.35 -1.46
N GLU A 40 3.36 22.60 -2.21
CA GLU A 40 3.23 23.18 -3.56
C GLU A 40 2.75 22.19 -4.59
N TYR A 41 3.26 20.94 -4.56
CA TYR A 41 2.87 19.95 -5.59
C TYR A 41 1.38 19.63 -5.55
N PRO A 42 0.67 19.20 -4.47
CA PRO A 42 1.13 18.75 -3.15
C PRO A 42 1.47 17.25 -3.08
N ALA A 43 2.29 16.88 -2.10
CA ALA A 43 2.72 15.52 -1.89
C ALA A 43 2.99 15.25 -0.42
N ILE A 44 2.85 13.99 0.00
CA ILE A 44 3.16 13.55 1.37
C ILE A 44 3.97 12.26 1.27
N PHE A 45 5.10 12.20 1.95
CA PHE A 45 5.99 11.03 1.95
C PHE A 45 5.87 10.33 3.29
N VAL A 46 5.60 9.01 3.26
CA VAL A 46 5.41 8.19 4.47
C VAL A 46 6.35 7.00 4.43
N SER A 47 6.74 6.49 5.61
CA SER A 47 7.68 5.36 5.71
C SER A 47 7.35 4.48 6.89
N ASP A 48 7.60 3.18 6.75
CA ASP A 48 7.51 2.20 7.84
C ASP A 48 8.90 1.92 8.46
N GLY A 49 9.92 2.68 8.03
CA GLY A 49 11.29 2.46 8.49
C GLY A 49 12.11 1.59 7.53
N ASN A 50 11.47 0.89 6.62
CA ASN A 50 12.15 0.04 5.64
C ASN A 50 11.95 0.55 4.21
N ILE A 51 10.73 0.95 3.88
CA ILE A 51 10.40 1.47 2.55
C ILE A 51 9.69 2.81 2.70
N MET A 52 9.89 3.70 1.75
CA MET A 52 9.19 4.97 1.68
C MET A 52 8.19 4.93 0.54
N VAL A 53 6.98 5.39 0.80
CA VAL A 53 5.95 5.60 -0.21
C VAL A 53 5.74 7.11 -0.35
N THR A 54 5.81 7.60 -1.58
CA THR A 54 5.61 9.02 -1.86
C THR A 54 4.24 9.17 -2.52
N LEU A 55 3.36 9.91 -1.85
CA LEU A 55 1.99 10.12 -2.30
C LEU A 55 1.90 11.48 -2.98
N TRP A 56 1.45 11.49 -4.23
CA TRP A 56 1.40 12.67 -5.08
C TRP A 56 -0.06 12.93 -5.47
N ALA A 57 -0.57 14.13 -5.16
CA ALA A 57 -1.95 14.46 -5.50
C ALA A 57 -2.13 14.54 -7.01
N ILE A 58 -3.28 14.07 -7.50
CA ILE A 58 -3.63 14.26 -8.92
C ILE A 58 -3.65 15.75 -9.23
N LYS A 59 -3.29 16.10 -10.46
CA LYS A 59 -3.24 17.49 -10.90
C LYS A 59 -4.49 17.93 -11.66
N GLU A 60 -5.23 16.97 -12.22
CA GLU A 60 -6.40 17.26 -13.05
C GLU A 60 -7.60 16.48 -12.61
N GLN A 61 -8.76 17.11 -12.67
CA GLN A 61 -10.02 16.49 -12.31
C GLN A 61 -10.85 16.28 -13.57
N PRO A 62 -11.70 15.25 -13.63
CA PRO A 62 -11.84 14.19 -12.62
C PRO A 62 -10.71 13.17 -12.70
N SER A 63 -10.49 12.44 -11.59
CA SER A 63 -9.51 11.35 -11.60
C SER A 63 -10.07 10.16 -12.36
N ASN A 64 -9.15 9.37 -12.94
CA ASN A 64 -9.52 8.12 -13.60
C ASN A 64 -9.20 6.96 -12.67
N GLN A 65 -10.19 6.12 -12.39
CA GLN A 65 -9.99 4.94 -11.56
C GLN A 65 -9.06 3.96 -12.29
N PHE A 66 -8.12 3.37 -11.56
CA PHE A 66 -7.27 2.33 -12.13
C PHE A 66 -8.09 1.05 -12.32
N ASN A 67 -7.96 0.44 -13.49
CA ASN A 67 -8.58 -0.85 -13.79
C ASN A 67 -7.46 -1.82 -14.16
N LYS A 68 -7.24 -2.80 -13.30
CA LYS A 68 -6.12 -3.75 -13.48
C LYS A 68 -6.27 -4.63 -14.72
N ASN A 69 -7.45 -4.67 -15.31
CA ASN A 69 -7.69 -5.48 -16.52
C ASN A 69 -7.41 -4.72 -17.81
N THR A 70 -7.41 -3.39 -17.77
CA THR A 70 -7.30 -2.55 -18.98
C THR A 70 -6.20 -1.52 -18.91
N ASN A 71 -5.75 -1.13 -17.71
CA ASN A 71 -4.76 -0.07 -17.55
C ASN A 71 -3.36 -0.62 -17.31
N VAL A 72 -2.39 -0.06 -17.99
CA VAL A 72 -0.98 -0.32 -17.67
C VAL A 72 -0.63 0.50 -16.43
N GLY A 73 0.00 -0.13 -15.44
CA GLY A 73 0.40 0.58 -14.22
C GLY A 73 0.50 -0.35 -13.03
N LEU A 74 0.26 0.20 -11.85
CA LEU A 74 0.40 -0.53 -10.61
C LEU A 74 -0.79 -1.45 -10.38
N HIS A 75 -0.55 -2.76 -10.54
CA HIS A 75 -1.56 -3.78 -10.25
C HIS A 75 -1.83 -3.84 -8.75
N HIS A 76 -0.77 -3.87 -7.96
CA HIS A 76 -0.83 -3.81 -6.50
C HIS A 76 0.57 -3.58 -5.97
N VAL A 77 0.67 -3.19 -4.72
CA VAL A 77 1.92 -3.16 -3.97
C VAL A 77 1.75 -4.04 -2.75
N ALA A 78 2.75 -4.87 -2.45
CA ALA A 78 2.69 -5.81 -1.32
C ALA A 78 3.66 -5.38 -0.24
N PHE A 79 3.18 -5.32 1.00
CA PHE A 79 3.99 -5.03 2.17
C PHE A 79 4.13 -6.28 3.02
N HIS A 80 5.34 -6.48 3.56
CA HIS A 80 5.67 -7.65 4.38
C HIS A 80 5.08 -7.50 5.78
N ILE A 81 4.45 -8.57 6.27
CA ILE A 81 3.94 -8.66 7.64
C ILE A 81 4.73 -9.73 8.38
N GLU A 82 5.18 -9.43 9.61
CA GLU A 82 6.09 -10.28 10.35
C GLU A 82 5.47 -11.58 10.87
N SER A 83 4.17 -11.58 11.20
CA SER A 83 3.52 -12.74 11.78
C SER A 83 2.09 -12.88 11.30
N GLU A 84 1.58 -14.10 11.39
CA GLU A 84 0.18 -14.37 11.06
C GLU A 84 -0.75 -13.60 12.00
N ALA A 85 -0.39 -13.50 13.29
CA ALA A 85 -1.19 -12.74 14.26
C ALA A 85 -1.28 -11.26 13.87
N ASP A 86 -0.17 -10.68 13.40
CA ASP A 86 -0.16 -9.30 12.95
C ASP A 86 -1.05 -9.11 11.70
N LEU A 87 -1.02 -10.06 10.79
CA LEU A 87 -1.88 -10.01 9.59
C LEU A 87 -3.35 -10.01 9.97
N ASN A 88 -3.74 -10.93 10.87
CA ASN A 88 -5.13 -11.03 11.33
C ASN A 88 -5.56 -9.79 12.12
N GLY A 89 -4.67 -9.27 12.98
CA GLY A 89 -4.94 -8.05 13.74
C GLY A 89 -5.10 -6.84 12.84
N LEU A 90 -4.28 -6.74 11.81
CA LEU A 90 -4.39 -5.66 10.83
C LEU A 90 -5.73 -5.75 10.08
N TYR A 91 -6.11 -6.96 9.67
CA TYR A 91 -7.39 -7.16 9.00
C TYR A 91 -8.55 -6.64 9.86
N ASP A 92 -8.58 -7.02 11.14
CA ASP A 92 -9.63 -6.57 12.07
C ASP A 92 -9.65 -5.04 12.18
N LYS A 93 -8.48 -4.42 12.26
CA LYS A 93 -8.35 -2.97 12.36
C LYS A 93 -8.87 -2.27 11.08
N LEU A 94 -8.48 -2.79 9.92
CA LEU A 94 -8.93 -2.24 8.65
C LEU A 94 -10.44 -2.38 8.49
N LEU A 95 -10.98 -3.54 8.83
CA LEU A 95 -12.40 -3.81 8.74
C LEU A 95 -13.20 -2.87 9.65
N SER A 96 -12.75 -2.64 10.88
CA SER A 96 -13.43 -1.77 11.84
C SER A 96 -13.32 -0.28 11.49
N ASN A 97 -12.44 0.08 10.56
CA ASN A 97 -12.27 1.45 10.07
C ASN A 97 -12.83 1.63 8.65
N ASP A 98 -13.73 0.74 8.25
CA ASP A 98 -14.47 0.82 6.98
C ASP A 98 -13.57 0.82 5.73
N VAL A 99 -12.40 0.20 5.81
CA VAL A 99 -11.53 0.03 4.65
C VAL A 99 -12.14 -1.01 3.72
N LYS A 100 -12.12 -0.72 2.43
CA LYS A 100 -12.62 -1.67 1.43
C LYS A 100 -11.66 -2.86 1.32
N ILE A 101 -12.15 -4.04 1.65
CA ILE A 101 -11.37 -5.29 1.62
C ILE A 101 -11.73 -6.06 0.34
N GLU A 102 -10.72 -6.47 -0.43
CA GLU A 102 -10.98 -7.33 -1.58
C GLU A 102 -11.18 -8.77 -1.12
N PHE A 103 -10.28 -9.26 -0.25
CA PHE A 103 -10.45 -10.55 0.41
C PHE A 103 -9.72 -10.55 1.75
N ALA A 104 -10.29 -11.28 2.69
CA ALA A 104 -9.75 -11.47 4.03
C ALA A 104 -8.47 -12.33 3.99
N PRO A 105 -7.67 -12.35 5.07
CA PRO A 105 -6.47 -13.18 5.10
C PRO A 105 -6.77 -14.62 4.71
N GLU A 106 -6.02 -15.12 3.74
CA GLU A 106 -6.16 -16.48 3.23
C GLU A 106 -4.81 -17.03 2.84
N GLN A 107 -4.74 -18.35 2.72
CA GLN A 107 -3.53 -19.04 2.34
C GLN A 107 -3.14 -18.66 0.91
N LEU A 108 -1.87 -18.34 0.71
CA LEU A 108 -1.32 -18.06 -0.61
C LEU A 108 -0.80 -19.36 -1.20
N GLY A 109 -1.46 -19.81 -2.29
CA GLY A 109 -1.12 -21.09 -2.88
C GLY A 109 -1.34 -22.21 -1.88
N GLN A 110 -0.31 -23.01 -1.64
CA GLN A 110 -0.38 -24.13 -0.71
C GLN A 110 0.21 -23.78 0.68
N GLY A 111 0.49 -22.51 0.88
CA GLY A 111 1.06 -22.05 2.14
C GLY A 111 2.54 -22.34 2.26
N PRO A 112 3.16 -22.01 3.42
CA PRO A 112 2.53 -21.47 4.63
C PRO A 112 2.14 -20.00 4.53
N ALA A 113 2.57 -19.28 3.50
CA ALA A 113 2.30 -17.86 3.37
C ALA A 113 0.80 -17.55 3.36
N LYS A 114 0.43 -16.42 3.94
CA LYS A 114 -0.93 -15.89 3.93
C LYS A 114 -0.92 -14.43 3.54
N HIS A 115 -1.99 -13.99 2.92
CA HIS A 115 -2.10 -12.62 2.45
C HIS A 115 -3.54 -12.14 2.46
N MET A 116 -3.69 -10.82 2.34
CA MET A 116 -4.98 -10.18 2.09
C MET A 116 -4.77 -8.99 1.19
N ILE A 117 -5.83 -8.52 0.53
CA ILE A 117 -5.78 -7.33 -0.30
C ILE A 117 -6.90 -6.38 0.11
N CYS A 118 -6.55 -5.10 0.19
CA CYS A 118 -7.49 -4.02 0.45
C CYS A 118 -7.20 -2.84 -0.48
N TYR A 119 -8.01 -1.79 -0.36
CA TYR A 119 -7.84 -0.56 -1.14
C TYR A 119 -7.68 0.61 -0.19
N ASP A 120 -6.72 1.48 -0.47
CA ASP A 120 -6.61 2.72 0.27
C ASP A 120 -7.74 3.68 -0.16
N PRO A 121 -7.89 4.85 0.49
CA PRO A 121 -8.98 5.77 0.13
C PRO A 121 -8.95 6.26 -1.31
N SER A 122 -7.80 6.23 -1.99
CA SER A 122 -7.69 6.63 -3.39
C SER A 122 -7.89 5.49 -4.37
N GLY A 123 -8.11 4.26 -3.86
CA GLY A 123 -8.32 3.09 -4.71
C GLY A 123 -7.04 2.35 -5.07
N ILE A 124 -5.94 2.65 -4.41
CA ILE A 124 -4.69 1.89 -4.60
C ILE A 124 -4.87 0.50 -4.01
N ARG A 125 -4.54 -0.51 -4.81
CA ARG A 125 -4.69 -1.92 -4.41
C ARG A 125 -3.46 -2.34 -3.62
N ILE A 126 -3.65 -2.69 -2.34
CA ILE A 126 -2.57 -2.98 -1.40
C ILE A 126 -2.71 -4.39 -0.87
N GLU A 127 -1.63 -5.16 -0.99
CA GLU A 127 -1.53 -6.50 -0.44
C GLU A 127 -0.69 -6.46 0.84
N PHE A 128 -1.10 -7.22 1.84
CA PHE A 128 -0.29 -7.48 3.03
C PHE A 128 0.01 -8.97 3.04
N LEU A 129 1.29 -9.31 3.11
CA LEU A 129 1.74 -10.69 2.95
C LEU A 129 2.64 -11.11 4.10
N TRP A 130 2.23 -12.19 4.77
CA TRP A 130 3.07 -12.90 5.72
C TRP A 130 3.64 -14.11 5.02
N PRO A 131 4.97 -14.20 4.85
CA PRO A 131 5.55 -15.26 4.03
C PRO A 131 5.54 -16.64 4.68
N GLY A 132 5.13 -16.74 5.95
CA GLY A 132 5.23 -17.98 6.71
C GLY A 132 6.58 -18.09 7.39
N ASN A 133 6.73 -19.09 8.19
CA ASN A 133 7.98 -19.31 8.94
C ASN A 133 8.78 -20.46 8.34
#